data_b3dcd81f191f4283dea64b5ee3a310d3
#
_entry.id   b3dcd81f191f4283dea64b5ee3a310d3
#
_cell.length_a   1.000
_cell.length_b   1.000
_cell.length_c   1.000
_cell.angle_alpha   90.00
_cell.angle_beta   90.00
_cell.angle_gamma   90.00
#
_symmetry.space_group_name_H-M   'P 1'
#
loop_
_entity.id
_entity.type
_entity.pdbx_description
1 polymer ?
#
loop_
_entity_poly.entity_id
_entity_poly.type
_entity_poly.pdbx_seq_one_letter_code
_entity_poly.pdbx_strand_id
1 'polypeptide(L)'
;MTEKDAEMARNVFEMAFAKVYPCLIAKAEKKGRTRDEVLLVTSWMTGYSPEQLEELLLSEATYGEFLSGAPGLNPARLDVRGKVCGVQVETIEDPMMRDLRILDKLVDELAKGWTIEKITGKRI
;
A
#
# COMPACT_ATOMS: atom_id res chain seq x y z
N MET A 1 8.44 16.75 3.51
CA MET A 1 8.63 15.60 4.42
C MET A 1 9.83 15.85 5.32
N THR A 2 9.71 15.49 6.59
CA THR A 2 10.81 15.69 7.54
C THR A 2 11.86 14.60 7.42
N GLU A 3 13.07 14.86 7.92
CA GLU A 3 14.15 13.89 8.00
C GLU A 3 13.73 12.64 8.77
N LYS A 4 12.97 12.83 9.86
CA LYS A 4 12.45 11.73 10.67
C LYS A 4 11.52 10.81 9.87
N ASP A 5 10.65 11.39 9.05
CA ASP A 5 9.74 10.62 8.21
C ASP A 5 10.51 9.82 7.16
N ALA A 6 11.57 10.41 6.61
CA ALA A 6 12.43 9.72 5.64
C ALA A 6 13.15 8.53 6.27
N GLU A 7 13.60 8.66 7.52
CA GLU A 7 14.25 7.56 8.25
C GLU A 7 13.27 6.43 8.53
N MET A 8 12.05 6.76 8.96
CA MET A 8 11.01 5.77 9.21
C MET A 8 10.67 4.98 7.96
N ALA A 9 10.56 5.67 6.82
CA ALA A 9 10.25 5.01 5.55
C ALA A 9 11.39 4.07 5.13
N ARG A 10 12.64 4.47 5.29
CA ARG A 10 13.79 3.61 4.98
C ARG A 10 13.78 2.35 5.84
N ASN A 11 13.45 2.49 7.13
CA ASN A 11 13.37 1.34 8.03
C ASN A 11 12.28 0.37 7.58
N VAL A 12 11.13 0.89 7.14
CA VAL A 12 10.02 0.07 6.64
C VAL A 12 10.46 -0.70 5.40
N PHE A 13 11.19 -0.07 4.48
CA PHE A 13 11.67 -0.73 3.26
C PHE A 13 12.59 -1.91 3.57
N GLU A 14 13.32 -1.87 4.67
CA GLU A 14 14.22 -2.95 5.09
C GLU A 14 13.51 -4.05 5.88
N MET A 15 12.28 -3.79 6.33
CA MET A 15 11.50 -4.78 7.07
C MET A 15 10.91 -5.83 6.13
N ALA A 16 10.72 -7.04 6.65
CA ALA A 16 10.09 -8.10 5.87
C ALA A 16 8.67 -7.73 5.48
N PHE A 17 8.32 -7.99 4.22
CA PHE A 17 6.95 -7.84 3.74
C PHE A 17 5.97 -8.60 4.65
N ALA A 18 6.36 -9.80 5.07
CA ALA A 18 5.56 -10.66 5.95
C ALA A 18 5.31 -10.06 7.34
N LYS A 19 6.04 -9.02 7.73
CA LYS A 19 5.82 -8.30 8.98
C LYS A 19 5.00 -7.03 8.80
N VAL A 20 5.23 -6.32 7.69
CA VAL A 20 4.59 -5.01 7.44
C VAL A 20 3.18 -5.18 6.89
N TYR A 21 3.01 -6.01 5.88
CA TYR A 21 1.74 -6.14 5.19
C TYR A 21 0.59 -6.64 6.09
N PRO A 22 0.81 -7.61 7.00
CA PRO A 22 -0.26 -8.01 7.92
C PRO A 22 -0.80 -6.87 8.78
N CYS A 23 0.00 -5.84 9.05
CA CYS A 23 -0.47 -4.66 9.78
C CYS A 23 -1.53 -3.89 8.98
N LEU A 24 -1.36 -3.81 7.67
CA LEU A 24 -2.33 -3.18 6.78
C LEU A 24 -3.63 -4.00 6.73
N ILE A 25 -3.50 -5.32 6.67
CA ILE A 25 -4.65 -6.23 6.69
C ILE A 25 -5.42 -6.04 8.01
N ALA A 26 -4.70 -6.02 9.13
CA ALA A 26 -5.31 -5.87 10.45
C ALA A 26 -6.05 -4.52 10.58
N LYS A 27 -5.49 -3.46 10.01
CA LYS A 27 -6.12 -2.14 10.01
C LYS A 27 -7.49 -2.17 9.34
N ALA A 28 -7.60 -2.85 8.20
CA ALA A 28 -8.85 -2.98 7.48
C ALA A 28 -9.83 -3.91 8.21
N GLU A 29 -9.35 -5.02 8.73
CA GLU A 29 -10.17 -5.99 9.46
C GLU A 29 -10.79 -5.39 10.71
N LYS A 30 -10.06 -4.53 11.41
CA LYS A 30 -10.56 -3.80 12.57
C LYS A 30 -11.81 -2.98 12.26
N LYS A 31 -11.96 -2.56 11.01
CA LYS A 31 -13.10 -1.75 10.56
C LYS A 31 -14.13 -2.58 9.79
N GLY A 32 -14.06 -3.90 9.89
CA GLY A 32 -15.03 -4.79 9.28
C GLY A 32 -14.80 -5.11 7.82
N ARG A 33 -13.64 -4.74 7.28
CA ARG A 33 -13.28 -5.12 5.91
C ARG A 33 -12.56 -6.47 5.92
N THR A 34 -12.44 -7.07 4.74
CA THR A 34 -11.87 -8.41 4.64
C THR A 34 -10.42 -8.37 4.15
N ARG A 35 -9.69 -9.43 4.46
CA ARG A 35 -8.35 -9.66 3.96
C ARG A 35 -8.32 -9.64 2.42
N ASP A 36 -9.32 -10.29 1.80
CA ASP A 36 -9.42 -10.36 0.34
C ASP A 36 -9.58 -8.97 -0.29
N GLU A 37 -10.29 -8.06 0.36
CA GLU A 37 -10.42 -6.70 -0.11
C GLU A 37 -9.09 -5.97 -0.11
N VAL A 38 -8.26 -6.19 0.92
CA VAL A 38 -6.92 -5.60 0.98
C VAL A 38 -6.05 -6.15 -0.16
N LEU A 39 -6.10 -7.47 -0.39
CA LEU A 39 -5.37 -8.10 -1.49
C LEU A 39 -5.81 -7.55 -2.85
N LEU A 40 -7.10 -7.34 -3.05
CA LEU A 40 -7.65 -6.78 -4.29
C LEU A 40 -7.10 -5.39 -4.58
N VAL A 41 -7.13 -4.53 -3.58
CA VAL A 41 -6.64 -3.15 -3.72
C VAL A 41 -5.14 -3.14 -3.99
N THR A 42 -4.39 -4.00 -3.30
CA THR A 42 -2.95 -4.14 -3.52
C THR A 42 -2.65 -4.64 -4.94
N SER A 43 -3.41 -5.64 -5.40
CA SER A 43 -3.31 -6.16 -6.77
C SER A 43 -3.54 -5.06 -7.81
N TRP A 44 -4.58 -4.26 -7.61
CA TRP A 44 -4.89 -3.15 -8.51
C TRP A 44 -3.71 -2.17 -8.61
N MET A 45 -3.09 -1.86 -7.48
CA MET A 45 -1.99 -0.90 -7.43
C MET A 45 -0.69 -1.43 -8.04
N THR A 46 -0.36 -2.70 -7.76
CA THR A 46 0.99 -3.23 -8.01
C THR A 46 1.10 -4.18 -9.19
N GLY A 47 0.00 -4.76 -9.62
CA GLY A 47 0.02 -5.79 -10.65
C GLY A 47 0.32 -7.19 -10.13
N TYR A 48 0.62 -7.37 -8.85
CA TYR A 48 0.72 -8.70 -8.26
C TYR A 48 -0.64 -9.36 -8.22
N SER A 49 -0.69 -10.66 -8.53
CA SER A 49 -1.92 -11.41 -8.29
C SER A 49 -2.08 -11.69 -6.80
N PRO A 50 -3.29 -11.98 -6.31
CA PRO A 50 -3.47 -12.38 -4.91
C PRO A 50 -2.58 -13.55 -4.51
N GLU A 51 -2.39 -14.53 -5.42
CA GLU A 51 -1.53 -15.69 -5.19
C GLU A 51 -0.07 -15.27 -5.02
N GLN A 52 0.40 -14.32 -5.82
CA GLN A 52 1.76 -13.79 -5.70
C GLN A 52 1.96 -13.05 -4.37
N LEU A 53 0.93 -12.32 -3.91
CA LEU A 53 0.98 -11.65 -2.62
C LEU A 53 1.04 -12.66 -1.47
N GLU A 54 0.30 -13.77 -1.59
CA GLU A 54 0.36 -14.85 -0.60
C GLU A 54 1.77 -15.48 -0.55
N GLU A 55 2.39 -15.67 -1.72
CA GLU A 55 3.75 -16.19 -1.79
C GLU A 55 4.76 -15.23 -1.12
N LEU A 56 4.59 -13.93 -1.34
CA LEU A 56 5.44 -12.92 -0.70
C LEU A 56 5.32 -12.97 0.83
N LEU A 57 4.12 -13.24 1.34
CA LEU A 57 3.89 -13.37 2.78
C LEU A 57 4.63 -14.57 3.38
N LEU A 58 4.97 -15.57 2.56
CA LEU A 58 5.72 -16.75 2.98
C LEU A 58 7.21 -16.62 2.66
N SER A 59 7.64 -15.51 2.07
CA SER A 59 9.01 -15.29 1.65
C SER A 59 9.77 -14.42 2.66
N GLU A 60 11.06 -14.23 2.40
CA GLU A 60 11.91 -13.33 3.18
C GLU A 60 12.07 -11.96 2.52
N ALA A 61 11.28 -11.69 1.46
CA ALA A 61 11.36 -10.42 0.73
C ALA A 61 11.10 -9.23 1.67
N THR A 62 11.84 -8.15 1.46
CA THR A 62 11.61 -6.91 2.19
C THR A 62 10.45 -6.14 1.56
N TYR A 63 9.91 -5.19 2.31
CA TYR A 63 8.86 -4.32 1.79
C TYR A 63 9.36 -3.50 0.60
N GLY A 64 10.61 -3.08 0.63
CA GLY A 64 11.23 -2.39 -0.51
C GLY A 64 11.32 -3.26 -1.74
N GLU A 65 11.69 -4.54 -1.58
CA GLU A 65 11.73 -5.50 -2.68
C GLU A 65 10.34 -5.74 -3.26
N PHE A 66 9.32 -5.80 -2.40
CA PHE A 66 7.93 -5.91 -2.84
C PHE A 66 7.55 -4.73 -3.75
N LEU A 67 7.85 -3.51 -3.33
CA LEU A 67 7.50 -2.32 -4.13
C LEU A 67 8.34 -2.22 -5.40
N SER A 68 9.64 -2.43 -5.31
CA SER A 68 10.53 -2.32 -6.49
C SER A 68 10.34 -3.46 -7.48
N GLY A 69 9.87 -4.60 -7.03
CA GLY A 69 9.61 -5.78 -7.87
C GLY A 69 8.20 -5.86 -8.41
N ALA A 70 7.36 -4.84 -8.19
CA ALA A 70 5.98 -4.86 -8.64
C ALA A 70 5.91 -5.04 -10.16
N PRO A 71 5.19 -6.07 -10.66
CA PRO A 71 5.18 -6.40 -12.08
C PRO A 71 4.43 -5.40 -12.95
N GLY A 72 3.52 -4.62 -12.39
CA GLY A 72 2.74 -3.68 -13.17
C GLY A 72 2.13 -2.58 -12.33
N LEU A 73 2.97 -1.65 -11.84
CA LEU A 73 2.46 -0.50 -11.09
C LEU A 73 1.42 0.25 -11.93
N ASN A 74 0.23 0.40 -11.37
CA ASN A 74 -0.87 1.05 -12.07
C ASN A 74 -0.65 2.57 -12.09
N PRO A 75 -0.56 3.20 -13.29
CA PRO A 75 -0.38 4.66 -13.37
C PRO A 75 -1.50 5.44 -12.67
N ALA A 76 -2.70 4.89 -12.61
CA ALA A 76 -3.84 5.55 -11.95
C ALA A 76 -3.62 5.71 -10.45
N ARG A 77 -2.68 4.95 -9.85
CA ARG A 77 -2.34 5.12 -8.43
C ARG A 77 -1.86 6.54 -8.12
N LEU A 78 -1.28 7.22 -9.09
CA LEU A 78 -0.76 8.57 -8.92
C LEU A 78 -1.87 9.62 -8.73
N ASP A 79 -3.12 9.23 -8.99
CA ASP A 79 -4.28 10.09 -8.73
C ASP A 79 -4.76 10.02 -7.28
N VAL A 80 -4.17 9.12 -6.48
CA VAL A 80 -4.49 9.02 -5.04
C VAL A 80 -4.01 10.27 -4.33
N ARG A 81 -4.90 10.90 -3.58
CA ARG A 81 -4.63 12.17 -2.90
C ARG A 81 -5.15 12.13 -1.47
N GLY A 82 -4.65 13.05 -0.67
CA GLY A 82 -5.08 13.22 0.71
C GLY A 82 -4.02 12.81 1.70
N LYS A 83 -4.38 12.90 2.98
CA LYS A 83 -3.45 12.59 4.08
C LYS A 83 -3.55 11.14 4.52
N VAL A 84 -2.41 10.55 4.81
CA VAL A 84 -2.31 9.27 5.51
C VAL A 84 -1.12 9.37 6.45
N CYS A 85 -1.29 8.98 7.70
CA CYS A 85 -0.25 9.08 8.72
C CYS A 85 0.37 10.48 8.79
N GLY A 86 -0.45 11.52 8.62
CA GLY A 86 -0.02 12.91 8.69
C GLY A 86 0.71 13.44 7.47
N VAL A 87 0.82 12.66 6.40
CA VAL A 87 1.55 13.04 5.20
C VAL A 87 0.57 13.21 4.03
N GLN A 88 0.72 14.31 3.30
CA GLN A 88 -0.05 14.58 2.09
C GLN A 88 0.57 13.78 0.94
N VAL A 89 -0.11 12.73 0.48
CA VAL A 89 0.44 11.74 -0.46
C VAL A 89 0.95 12.38 -1.76
N GLU A 90 0.17 13.28 -2.35
CA GLU A 90 0.50 13.89 -3.64
C GLU A 90 1.71 14.82 -3.60
N THR A 91 2.21 15.15 -2.40
CA THR A 91 3.38 16.02 -2.25
C THR A 91 4.69 15.25 -2.10
N ILE A 92 4.63 13.92 -2.00
CA ILE A 92 5.83 13.09 -1.80
C ILE A 92 6.59 12.99 -3.12
N GLU A 93 7.84 13.43 -3.12
CA GLU A 93 8.66 13.45 -4.34
C GLU A 93 9.34 12.11 -4.65
N ASP A 94 9.82 11.41 -3.62
CA ASP A 94 10.47 10.11 -3.81
C ASP A 94 9.44 9.08 -4.29
N PRO A 95 9.65 8.46 -5.48
CA PRO A 95 8.64 7.55 -6.04
C PRO A 95 8.33 6.33 -5.16
N MET A 96 9.34 5.70 -4.59
CA MET A 96 9.11 4.50 -3.77
C MET A 96 8.40 4.86 -2.47
N MET A 97 8.78 5.98 -1.87
CA MET A 97 8.15 6.47 -0.65
C MET A 97 6.70 6.89 -0.91
N ARG A 98 6.46 7.50 -2.06
CA ARG A 98 5.10 7.84 -2.49
C ARG A 98 4.26 6.58 -2.65
N ASP A 99 4.80 5.54 -3.30
CA ASP A 99 4.09 4.27 -3.47
C ASP A 99 3.79 3.61 -2.13
N LEU A 100 4.72 3.66 -1.18
CA LEU A 100 4.49 3.16 0.17
C LEU A 100 3.25 3.84 0.78
N ARG A 101 3.18 5.15 0.70
CA ARG A 101 2.09 5.94 1.29
C ARG A 101 0.79 5.81 0.49
N ILE A 102 0.88 5.59 -0.82
CA ILE A 102 -0.30 5.33 -1.64
C ILE A 102 -0.99 4.06 -1.16
N LEU A 103 -0.24 2.99 -0.94
CA LEU A 103 -0.82 1.74 -0.44
C LEU A 103 -1.46 1.94 0.93
N ASP A 104 -0.79 2.65 1.84
CA ASP A 104 -1.36 2.99 3.14
C ASP A 104 -2.69 3.74 2.98
N LYS A 105 -2.73 4.68 2.04
CA LYS A 105 -3.93 5.49 1.80
C LYS A 105 -5.08 4.64 1.26
N LEU A 106 -4.80 3.73 0.32
CA LEU A 106 -5.81 2.84 -0.23
C LEU A 106 -6.43 1.97 0.87
N VAL A 107 -5.61 1.43 1.76
CA VAL A 107 -6.09 0.62 2.89
C VAL A 107 -6.86 1.50 3.87
N ASP A 108 -6.43 2.73 4.09
CA ASP A 108 -7.14 3.69 4.92
C ASP A 108 -8.54 3.98 4.38
N GLU A 109 -8.67 4.12 3.06
CA GLU A 109 -9.96 4.31 2.40
C GLU A 109 -10.88 3.10 2.59
N LEU A 110 -10.32 1.89 2.50
CA LEU A 110 -11.07 0.66 2.83
C LEU A 110 -11.58 0.71 4.26
N ALA A 111 -10.70 1.03 5.20
CA ALA A 111 -11.04 1.09 6.62
C ALA A 111 -12.13 2.14 6.91
N LYS A 112 -12.19 3.19 6.10
CA LYS A 112 -13.21 4.24 6.22
C LYS A 112 -14.54 3.87 5.57
N GLY A 113 -14.63 2.70 4.96
CA GLY A 113 -15.88 2.20 4.40
C GLY A 113 -16.07 2.44 2.91
N TRP A 114 -15.03 2.88 2.19
CA TRP A 114 -15.15 3.06 0.74
C TRP A 114 -15.29 1.70 0.04
N THR A 115 -16.10 1.67 -1.02
CA THR A 115 -16.22 0.46 -1.85
C THR A 115 -14.96 0.29 -2.70
N ILE A 116 -14.72 -0.94 -3.16
CA ILE A 116 -13.61 -1.23 -4.08
C ILE A 116 -13.75 -0.38 -5.34
N GLU A 117 -14.96 -0.27 -5.88
CA GLU A 117 -15.25 0.52 -7.09
C GLU A 117 -14.90 1.99 -6.89
N LYS A 118 -15.22 2.53 -5.72
CA LYS A 118 -14.91 3.93 -5.41
C LYS A 118 -13.41 4.15 -5.27
N ILE A 119 -12.70 3.19 -4.67
CA ILE A 119 -11.25 3.29 -4.46
C ILE A 119 -10.51 3.20 -5.80
N THR A 120 -10.91 2.27 -6.67
CA THR A 120 -10.20 1.97 -7.92
C THR A 120 -10.80 2.66 -9.13
N GLY A 121 -12.12 2.62 -9.28
CA GLY A 121 -12.81 3.10 -10.47
C GLY A 121 -12.77 4.60 -10.69
N LYS A 122 -12.78 5.37 -9.61
CA LYS A 122 -12.75 6.84 -9.71
C LYS A 122 -11.40 7.38 -10.23
N ARG A 123 -10.39 6.50 -10.29
CA ARG A 123 -9.04 6.86 -10.70
C ARG A 123 -8.68 6.35 -12.10
N ILE A 124 -9.63 5.73 -12.76
CA ILE A 124 -9.45 5.19 -14.10
C ILE A 124 -9.79 6.22 -15.16
#